data_32d6e8a2fa60bb6e5183bebdcd2757d3
#
_entry.id   32d6e8a2fa60bb6e5183bebdcd2757d3
#
_cell.length_a   1.000
_cell.length_b   1.000
_cell.length_c   1.000
_cell.angle_alpha   90.00
_cell.angle_beta   90.00
_cell.angle_gamma   90.00
#
_symmetry.space_group_name_H-M   'P 1'
#
loop_
_entity.id
_entity.type
_entity.pdbx_description
1 polymer ?
#
loop_
_entity_poly.entity_id
_entity_poly.type
_entity_poly.pdbx_seq_one_letter_code
_entity_poly.pdbx_strand_id
1 'polypeptide(L)'
;MKIVTLGEIMIRLQPYDHLRFVQTDTLQYTYGGGEANVAVSLANYGADVAFVTKLPAHAIGQAGVNALRRYGVDTSMITRGGDRVGIYYNEKGASQRGSVCIYD
;
A
#
# COMPACT_ATOMS: atom_id res chain seq x y z
N MET A 1 -5.85 -24.12 -4.51
CA MET A 1 -5.26 -23.85 -3.19
C MET A 1 -5.23 -22.35 -2.98
N LYS A 2 -5.72 -21.90 -1.84
CA LYS A 2 -5.72 -20.49 -1.51
C LYS A 2 -4.46 -20.12 -0.73
N ILE A 3 -3.79 -19.04 -1.16
CA ILE A 3 -2.64 -18.50 -0.46
C ILE A 3 -3.13 -17.34 0.40
N VAL A 4 -2.66 -17.27 1.65
CA VAL A 4 -3.06 -16.19 2.57
C VAL A 4 -1.80 -15.45 3.00
N THR A 5 -1.80 -14.13 2.87
CA THR A 5 -0.75 -13.27 3.42
C THR A 5 -1.34 -12.41 4.51
N LEU A 6 -0.55 -12.13 5.54
CA LEU A 6 -0.97 -11.39 6.73
C LEU A 6 0.02 -10.27 6.97
N GLY A 7 -0.45 -9.07 7.14
CA GLY A 7 0.42 -7.95 7.44
C GLY A 7 -0.30 -6.62 7.43
N GLU A 8 0.47 -5.57 7.28
CA GLU A 8 -0.04 -4.21 7.25
C GLU A 8 -0.03 -3.69 5.81
N ILE A 9 -1.10 -2.99 5.44
CA ILE A 9 -1.11 -2.17 4.23
C ILE A 9 -1.07 -0.71 4.67
N MET A 10 -0.23 0.08 4.00
CA MET A 10 0.01 1.46 4.37
C MET A 10 -0.22 2.37 3.17
N ILE A 11 -0.53 3.62 3.45
CA ILE A 11 -0.50 4.68 2.45
C ILE A 11 0.96 5.04 2.20
N ARG A 12 1.35 5.04 0.92
CA ARG A 12 2.66 5.53 0.51
C ARG A 12 2.46 6.90 -0.13
N LEU A 13 3.08 7.92 0.45
CA LEU A 13 3.08 9.28 -0.06
C LEU A 13 4.44 9.56 -0.68
N GLN A 14 4.45 9.98 -1.95
CA GLN A 14 5.70 10.24 -2.63
C GLN A 14 5.54 11.39 -3.62
N PRO A 15 6.58 12.21 -3.79
CA PRO A 15 6.58 13.23 -4.82
C PRO A 15 6.51 12.60 -6.21
N TYR A 16 5.97 13.33 -7.16
CA TYR A 16 5.97 12.90 -8.55
C TYR A 16 7.38 12.92 -9.11
N ASP A 17 7.63 12.08 -10.11
CA ASP A 17 8.91 11.98 -10.80
C ASP A 17 10.02 11.68 -9.80
N HIS A 18 11.09 12.45 -9.82
CA HIS A 18 12.24 12.30 -8.93
C HIS A 18 12.45 13.53 -8.05
N LEU A 19 11.38 14.28 -7.79
CA LEU A 19 11.46 15.44 -6.92
C LEU A 19 11.71 15.03 -5.48
N ARG A 20 12.38 15.90 -4.74
CA ARG A 20 12.54 15.75 -3.28
C ARG A 20 11.34 16.34 -2.57
N PHE A 21 11.10 15.89 -1.34
CA PHE A 21 10.01 16.43 -0.53
C PHE A 21 10.09 17.95 -0.41
N VAL A 22 11.29 18.50 -0.30
CA VAL A 22 11.49 19.95 -0.14
C VAL A 22 11.27 20.73 -1.43
N GLN A 23 11.09 20.05 -2.56
CA GLN A 23 10.92 20.66 -3.88
C GLN A 23 9.47 20.69 -4.35
N THR A 24 8.57 20.03 -3.65
CA THR A 24 7.20 19.86 -4.10
C THR A 24 6.22 20.16 -2.97
N ASP A 25 5.03 20.60 -3.33
CA ASP A 25 3.92 20.76 -2.39
C ASP A 25 2.75 19.83 -2.74
N THR A 26 2.97 18.89 -3.65
CA THR A 26 1.99 17.86 -4.01
C THR A 26 2.61 16.49 -3.87
N LEU A 27 1.80 15.50 -3.47
CA LEU A 27 2.26 14.13 -3.31
C LEU A 27 1.27 13.18 -3.97
N GLN A 28 1.78 12.17 -4.63
CA GLN A 28 1.00 11.03 -5.08
C GLN A 28 0.79 10.07 -3.92
N TYR A 29 -0.44 9.56 -3.75
CA TYR A 29 -0.63 8.53 -2.75
C TYR A 29 -1.06 7.22 -3.39
N THR A 30 -0.48 6.14 -2.90
CA THR A 30 -0.79 4.78 -3.30
C THR A 30 -0.77 3.92 -2.04
N TYR A 31 -1.16 2.65 -2.18
CA TYR A 31 -1.12 1.71 -1.07
C TYR A 31 0.01 0.73 -1.30
N GLY A 32 0.70 0.36 -0.22
CA GLY A 32 1.81 -0.56 -0.26
C GLY A 32 2.06 -1.22 1.08
N GLY A 33 3.06 -2.04 1.12
CA GLY A 33 3.46 -2.83 2.29
C GLY A 33 3.99 -4.16 1.79
N GLY A 34 4.91 -4.78 2.54
CA GLY A 34 5.59 -5.99 2.06
C GLY A 34 4.62 -7.11 1.71
N GLU A 35 3.77 -7.50 2.66
CA GLU A 35 2.85 -8.62 2.49
C GLU A 35 1.70 -8.27 1.54
N ALA A 36 1.29 -7.00 1.49
CA ALA A 36 0.31 -6.54 0.51
C ALA A 36 0.87 -6.59 -0.90
N ASN A 37 2.13 -6.19 -1.07
CA ASN A 37 2.81 -6.26 -2.37
C ASN A 37 2.96 -7.71 -2.84
N VAL A 38 3.25 -8.64 -1.92
CA VAL A 38 3.31 -10.07 -2.24
C VAL A 38 1.95 -10.57 -2.69
N ALA A 39 0.88 -10.18 -1.99
CA ALA A 39 -0.49 -10.60 -2.36
C ALA A 39 -0.84 -10.13 -3.77
N VAL A 40 -0.57 -8.86 -4.08
CA VAL A 40 -0.84 -8.29 -5.40
C VAL A 40 -0.03 -9.02 -6.47
N SER A 41 1.24 -9.27 -6.21
CA SER A 41 2.11 -9.96 -7.17
C SER A 41 1.60 -11.37 -7.46
N LEU A 42 1.23 -12.12 -6.42
CA LEU A 42 0.69 -13.47 -6.59
C LEU A 42 -0.63 -13.46 -7.36
N ALA A 43 -1.50 -12.50 -7.07
CA ALA A 43 -2.76 -12.36 -7.80
C ALA A 43 -2.51 -12.07 -9.29
N ASN A 44 -1.52 -11.26 -9.60
CA ASN A 44 -1.14 -10.95 -10.99
C ASN A 44 -0.63 -12.19 -11.73
N TYR A 45 -0.07 -13.16 -11.02
CA TYR A 45 0.35 -14.44 -11.60
C TYR A 45 -0.79 -15.46 -11.66
N GLY A 46 -2.00 -15.08 -11.29
CA GLY A 46 -3.16 -15.96 -11.37
C GLY A 46 -3.41 -16.80 -10.14
N ALA A 47 -2.68 -16.58 -9.05
CA ALA A 47 -2.90 -17.31 -7.80
C ALA A 47 -4.18 -16.84 -7.11
N ASP A 48 -4.82 -17.76 -6.37
CA ASP A 48 -5.95 -17.44 -5.50
C ASP A 48 -5.39 -17.00 -4.17
N VAL A 49 -5.37 -15.67 -3.92
CA VAL A 49 -4.71 -15.11 -2.76
C VAL A 49 -5.64 -14.19 -1.98
N ALA A 50 -5.61 -14.31 -0.65
CA ALA A 50 -6.31 -13.44 0.29
C ALA A 50 -5.30 -12.68 1.12
N PHE A 51 -5.64 -11.45 1.48
CA PHE A 51 -4.85 -10.63 2.37
C PHE A 51 -5.62 -10.41 3.68
N VAL A 52 -4.95 -10.67 4.80
CA VAL A 52 -5.53 -10.53 6.13
C VAL A 52 -4.90 -9.32 6.81
N THR A 53 -5.73 -8.36 7.16
CA THR A 53 -5.30 -7.14 7.83
C THR A 53 -6.49 -6.48 8.49
N LYS A 54 -6.28 -5.33 9.11
CA LYS A 54 -7.33 -4.50 9.66
C LYS A 54 -7.21 -3.09 9.09
N LEU A 55 -8.30 -2.57 8.58
CA LEU A 55 -8.37 -1.22 8.02
C LEU A 55 -9.55 -0.46 8.60
N PRO A 56 -9.43 0.87 8.76
CA PRO A 56 -10.56 1.68 9.26
C PRO A 56 -11.78 1.57 8.35
N ALA A 57 -12.94 1.80 8.93
CA ALA A 57 -14.22 1.74 8.20
C ALA A 57 -14.47 2.97 7.33
N HIS A 58 -13.71 4.05 7.52
CA HIS A 58 -13.90 5.28 6.75
C HIS A 58 -13.34 5.16 5.32
N ALA A 59 -13.51 6.23 4.54
CA ALA A 59 -13.21 6.23 3.10
C ALA A 59 -11.75 5.91 2.78
N ILE A 60 -10.81 6.32 3.61
CA ILE A 60 -9.39 6.04 3.36
C ILE A 60 -9.11 4.54 3.51
N GLY A 61 -9.71 3.90 4.53
CA GLY A 61 -9.62 2.45 4.67
C GLY A 61 -10.29 1.72 3.50
N GLN A 62 -11.44 2.22 3.06
CA GLN A 62 -12.14 1.62 1.91
C GLN A 62 -11.31 1.74 0.63
N ALA A 63 -10.60 2.86 0.45
CA ALA A 63 -9.71 3.01 -0.70
C ALA A 63 -8.58 1.98 -0.68
N GLY A 64 -8.09 1.61 0.50
CA GLY A 64 -7.11 0.53 0.65
C GLY A 64 -7.67 -0.82 0.23
N VAL A 65 -8.89 -1.13 0.66
CA VAL A 65 -9.59 -2.35 0.22
C VAL A 65 -9.73 -2.36 -1.31
N ASN A 66 -10.17 -1.25 -1.87
CA ASN A 66 -10.37 -1.14 -3.32
C ASN A 66 -9.06 -1.30 -4.10
N ALA A 67 -7.95 -0.79 -3.56
CA ALA A 67 -6.64 -0.96 -4.17
C ALA A 67 -6.25 -2.43 -4.29
N LEU A 68 -6.52 -3.23 -3.25
CA LEU A 68 -6.27 -4.66 -3.28
C LEU A 68 -7.23 -5.38 -4.25
N ARG A 69 -8.50 -5.04 -4.21
CA ARG A 69 -9.51 -5.67 -5.08
C ARG A 69 -9.25 -5.40 -6.55
N ARG A 70 -8.68 -4.25 -6.88
CA ARG A 70 -8.34 -3.90 -8.26
C ARG A 70 -7.42 -4.94 -8.90
N TYR A 71 -6.57 -5.57 -8.11
CA TYR A 71 -5.62 -6.57 -8.59
C TYR A 71 -6.08 -8.00 -8.35
N GLY A 72 -7.32 -8.20 -7.92
CA GLY A 72 -7.88 -9.53 -7.76
C GLY A 72 -7.56 -10.20 -6.44
N VAL A 73 -7.08 -9.47 -5.45
CA VAL A 73 -6.85 -10.02 -4.11
C VAL A 73 -8.17 -10.16 -3.39
N ASP A 74 -8.39 -11.31 -2.74
CA ASP A 74 -9.56 -11.54 -1.90
C ASP A 74 -9.44 -10.71 -0.62
N THR A 75 -10.40 -9.82 -0.42
CA THR A 75 -10.42 -8.89 0.71
C THR A 75 -11.45 -9.28 1.78
N SER A 76 -12.06 -10.47 1.66
CA SER A 76 -13.14 -10.88 2.56
C SER A 76 -12.68 -11.10 4.00
N MET A 77 -11.38 -11.29 4.22
CA MET A 77 -10.83 -11.50 5.56
C MET A 77 -10.25 -10.22 6.18
N ILE A 78 -10.51 -9.06 5.58
CA ILE A 78 -10.07 -7.78 6.12
C ILE A 78 -11.07 -7.33 7.18
N THR A 79 -10.58 -7.16 8.42
CA THR A 79 -11.37 -6.62 9.51
C THR A 79 -11.43 -5.10 9.40
N ARG A 80 -12.61 -4.53 9.62
CA ARG A 80 -12.78 -3.07 9.54
C ARG A 80 -12.84 -2.51 10.95
N GLY A 81 -12.03 -1.52 11.25
CA GLY A 81 -11.99 -0.87 12.55
C GLY A 81 -10.74 -0.04 12.72
N GLY A 82 -10.64 0.66 13.85
CA GLY A 82 -9.54 1.57 14.10
C GLY A 82 -9.76 2.94 13.49
N ASP A 83 -8.81 3.85 13.70
CA ASP A 83 -8.98 5.27 13.37
C ASP A 83 -8.17 5.70 12.16
N ARG A 84 -7.07 5.01 11.85
CA ARG A 84 -6.15 5.48 10.82
C ARG A 84 -5.48 4.34 10.07
N VAL A 85 -5.06 4.66 8.85
CA VAL A 85 -4.16 3.82 8.06
C VAL A 85 -2.74 4.31 8.31
N GLY A 86 -1.79 3.39 8.47
CA GLY A 86 -0.39 3.74 8.59
C GLY A 86 0.11 4.43 7.32
N ILE A 87 1.06 5.33 7.49
CA ILE A 87 1.60 6.13 6.39
C ILE A 87 3.11 6.00 6.36
N TYR A 88 3.68 5.93 5.16
CA TYR A 88 5.10 6.16 4.99
C TYR A 88 5.34 7.06 3.80
N TYR A 89 6.43 7.81 3.89
CA TYR A 89 6.83 8.77 2.87
C TYR A 89 8.01 8.19 2.11
N ASN A 90 7.96 8.24 0.79
CA ASN A 90 9.00 7.67 -0.05
C ASN A 90 9.45 8.69 -1.08
N GLU A 91 10.76 8.91 -1.14
CA GLU A 91 11.37 9.78 -2.13
C GLU A 91 12.19 8.90 -3.07
N LYS A 92 11.84 8.91 -4.35
CA LYS A 92 12.52 8.06 -5.34
C LYS A 92 13.96 8.50 -5.51
N GLY A 93 14.88 7.54 -5.58
CA GLY A 93 16.25 7.80 -5.92
C GLY A 93 16.40 8.21 -7.38
N ALA A 94 17.41 9.03 -7.65
CA ALA A 94 17.72 9.47 -8.99
C ALA A 94 19.24 9.65 -9.13
N SER A 95 19.81 9.14 -10.22
CA SER A 95 21.24 9.25 -10.48
C SER A 95 22.06 8.67 -9.31
N GLN A 96 22.84 9.51 -8.62
CA GLN A 96 23.66 9.08 -7.48
C GLN A 96 22.94 9.18 -6.13
N ARG A 97 21.72 9.68 -6.13
CA ARG A 97 20.92 9.82 -4.92
C ARG A 97 20.10 8.57 -4.70
N GLY A 98 20.23 7.95 -3.54
CA GLY A 98 19.41 6.81 -3.16
C GLY A 98 17.98 7.22 -2.80
N SER A 99 17.09 6.22 -2.73
CA SER A 99 15.73 6.43 -2.24
C SER A 99 15.74 6.74 -0.75
N VAL A 100 14.80 7.58 -0.32
CA VAL A 100 14.60 7.93 1.09
C VAL A 100 13.21 7.45 1.52
N CYS A 101 13.13 6.77 2.66
CA CYS A 101 11.87 6.28 3.19
C CYS A 101 11.72 6.74 4.64
N ILE A 102 10.60 7.40 4.94
CA ILE A 102 10.31 7.93 6.28
C ILE A 102 8.98 7.33 6.72
N TYR A 103 8.98 6.63 7.86
CA TYR A 103 7.76 6.06 8.43
C TYR A 103 7.12 7.02 9.43
N ASP A 104 5.82 7.05 9.39
CA ASP A 104 4.99 7.80 10.33
C ASP A 104 4.95 7.10 11.71
#